data_1bd25cf6beb232ea24cf9fbcf9d9105a
#
_entry.id   1bd25cf6beb232ea24cf9fbcf9d9105a
#
_cell.length_a   1.000
_cell.length_b   1.000
_cell.length_c   1.000
_cell.angle_alpha   90.00
_cell.angle_beta   90.00
_cell.angle_gamma   90.00
#
_symmetry.space_group_name_H-M   'P 1'
#
loop_
_entity.id
_entity.type
_entity.pdbx_description
1 polymer ?
#
loop_
_entity_poly.entity_id
_entity_poly.type
_entity_poly.pdbx_seq_one_letter_code
_entity_poly.pdbx_strand_id
1 'polypeptide(L)'
;MRNITLIVMTSLVTGCVTPMALEEQVPDVGYVPQGVVAIAVVDERERVENGKEPTYLGKAHSSFGIPVDWHVKHIVNTEEGDADKTLAEVLQHRLVIGLRRDDWNVISMEDPSRPDVSKASILPSDLGADVLVTLVLNEWYFSINLNWVSAFNFDTDVDVYVQTVEPARFTQKNIAERDVIEEQADQ
;
A
#
# COMPACT_ATOMS: atom_id res chain seq x y z
N MET A 1 57.94 -29.67 -11.60
CA MET A 1 57.24 -28.61 -10.87
C MET A 1 55.92 -28.37 -11.61
N ARG A 2 54.79 -28.77 -10.99
CA ARG A 2 53.50 -28.80 -11.65
C ARG A 2 52.64 -27.69 -10.99
N ASN A 3 52.43 -26.60 -11.72
CA ASN A 3 51.61 -25.47 -11.25
C ASN A 3 50.12 -25.89 -11.21
N ILE A 4 49.58 -25.98 -10.01
CA ILE A 4 48.15 -26.17 -9.78
C ILE A 4 47.55 -24.77 -9.73
N THR A 5 46.85 -24.37 -10.80
CA THR A 5 46.08 -23.15 -10.85
C THR A 5 44.73 -23.42 -10.16
N LEU A 6 44.56 -22.90 -8.95
CA LEU A 6 43.31 -22.97 -8.19
C LEU A 6 42.34 -21.96 -8.78
N ILE A 7 41.39 -22.43 -9.58
CA ILE A 7 40.25 -21.58 -10.05
C ILE A 7 39.25 -21.52 -8.91
N VAL A 8 39.23 -20.40 -8.21
CA VAL A 8 38.16 -20.06 -7.27
C VAL A 8 36.94 -19.62 -8.08
N MET A 9 35.99 -20.51 -8.25
CA MET A 9 34.71 -20.24 -8.89
C MET A 9 33.84 -19.54 -7.86
N THR A 10 33.85 -18.21 -7.87
CA THR A 10 32.94 -17.37 -7.06
C THR A 10 31.56 -17.43 -7.71
N SER A 11 30.74 -18.34 -7.24
CA SER A 11 29.29 -18.34 -7.58
C SER A 11 28.66 -17.12 -6.95
N LEU A 12 28.44 -16.09 -7.76
CA LEU A 12 27.56 -14.97 -7.44
C LEU A 12 26.11 -15.51 -7.36
N VAL A 13 25.67 -15.81 -6.17
CA VAL A 13 24.25 -16.05 -5.90
C VAL A 13 23.56 -14.69 -5.97
N THR A 14 23.21 -14.26 -7.17
CA THR A 14 22.27 -13.17 -7.38
C THR A 14 20.89 -13.71 -7.05
N GLY A 15 20.43 -13.51 -5.83
CA GLY A 15 19.03 -13.70 -5.48
C GLY A 15 18.21 -12.73 -6.32
N CYS A 16 17.67 -13.19 -7.45
CA CYS A 16 16.67 -12.44 -8.20
C CYS A 16 15.39 -12.43 -7.37
N VAL A 17 15.13 -11.34 -6.65
CA VAL A 17 13.78 -11.04 -6.21
C VAL A 17 13.01 -10.71 -7.48
N THR A 18 12.09 -11.59 -7.88
CA THR A 18 11.18 -11.30 -8.99
C THR A 18 10.17 -10.28 -8.48
N PRO A 19 10.12 -9.07 -9.03
CA PRO A 19 9.13 -8.10 -8.63
C PRO A 19 7.73 -8.66 -8.91
N MET A 20 6.79 -8.44 -7.99
CA MET A 20 5.39 -8.79 -8.19
C MET A 20 4.82 -8.01 -9.38
N ALA A 21 4.13 -8.67 -10.29
CA ALA A 21 3.52 -8.00 -11.44
C ALA A 21 2.40 -7.04 -10.98
N LEU A 22 2.14 -6.00 -11.77
CA LEU A 22 1.10 -5.01 -11.42
C LEU A 22 -0.26 -5.68 -11.22
N GLU A 23 -0.57 -6.67 -12.04
CA GLU A 23 -1.81 -7.45 -12.01
C GLU A 23 -2.00 -8.20 -10.69
N GLU A 24 -0.92 -8.52 -10.01
CA GLU A 24 -0.92 -9.18 -8.69
C GLU A 24 -1.01 -8.19 -7.53
N GLN A 25 -0.78 -6.89 -7.79
CA GLN A 25 -0.82 -5.81 -6.79
C GLN A 25 -2.17 -5.08 -6.74
N VAL A 26 -3.14 -5.46 -7.55
CA VAL A 26 -4.43 -4.79 -7.65
C VAL A 26 -5.56 -5.70 -7.15
N PRO A 27 -6.65 -5.13 -6.60
CA PRO A 27 -7.78 -5.93 -6.14
C PRO A 27 -8.47 -6.63 -7.31
N ASP A 28 -9.04 -7.81 -7.01
CA ASP A 28 -9.98 -8.55 -7.86
C ASP A 28 -11.32 -8.61 -7.11
N VAL A 29 -12.37 -8.02 -7.70
CA VAL A 29 -13.67 -7.85 -7.05
C VAL A 29 -14.76 -8.48 -7.91
N GLY A 30 -15.37 -9.53 -7.39
CA GLY A 30 -16.31 -10.39 -8.11
C GLY A 30 -17.70 -9.79 -8.42
N TYR A 31 -17.89 -8.47 -8.35
CA TYR A 31 -19.14 -7.79 -8.76
C TYR A 31 -18.85 -6.41 -9.36
N VAL A 32 -19.79 -5.93 -10.17
CA VAL A 32 -19.72 -4.58 -10.78
C VAL A 32 -20.86 -3.74 -10.25
N PRO A 33 -20.60 -2.60 -9.57
CA PRO A 33 -21.66 -1.70 -9.13
C PRO A 33 -22.26 -0.96 -10.32
N GLN A 34 -23.49 -0.46 -10.13
CA GLN A 34 -24.07 0.48 -11.07
C GLN A 34 -23.61 1.90 -10.74
N GLY A 35 -23.40 2.71 -11.80
CA GLY A 35 -23.01 4.10 -11.67
C GLY A 35 -21.47 4.32 -11.60
N VAL A 36 -21.11 5.55 -11.29
CA VAL A 36 -19.72 6.00 -11.22
C VAL A 36 -19.22 5.96 -9.78
N VAL A 37 -18.09 5.34 -9.51
CA VAL A 37 -17.46 5.27 -8.20
C VAL A 37 -16.21 6.15 -8.18
N ALA A 38 -16.17 7.13 -7.28
CA ALA A 38 -14.96 7.90 -7.00
C ALA A 38 -14.16 7.22 -5.90
N ILE A 39 -12.84 7.13 -6.08
CA ILE A 39 -11.90 6.59 -5.09
C ILE A 39 -11.00 7.70 -4.60
N ALA A 40 -10.86 7.78 -3.29
CA ALA A 40 -9.99 8.70 -2.57
C ALA A 40 -9.14 7.93 -1.54
N VAL A 41 -7.86 8.25 -1.42
CA VAL A 41 -6.99 7.74 -0.34
C VAL A 41 -6.33 8.93 0.33
N VAL A 42 -6.47 9.02 1.64
CA VAL A 42 -5.93 10.10 2.49
C VAL A 42 -4.88 9.51 3.42
N ASP A 43 -3.74 10.13 3.54
CA ASP A 43 -2.67 9.70 4.46
C ASP A 43 -2.69 10.58 5.72
N GLU A 44 -3.19 10.02 6.82
CA GLU A 44 -3.21 10.62 8.16
C GLU A 44 -2.40 9.79 9.16
N ARG A 45 -1.41 9.05 8.67
CA ARG A 45 -0.54 8.28 9.55
C ARG A 45 0.23 9.20 10.50
N GLU A 46 0.13 8.93 11.79
CA GLU A 46 0.82 9.71 12.84
C GLU A 46 2.32 9.89 12.56
N ARG A 47 2.95 8.89 11.93
CA ARG A 47 4.37 8.93 11.56
C ARG A 47 4.67 10.02 10.53
N VAL A 48 3.76 10.24 9.58
CA VAL A 48 3.88 11.28 8.55
C VAL A 48 3.61 12.65 9.18
N GLU A 49 2.58 12.77 10.01
CA GLU A 49 2.31 14.00 10.76
C GLU A 49 3.48 14.40 11.65
N ASN A 50 4.19 13.43 12.22
CA ASN A 50 5.39 13.63 13.05
C ASN A 50 6.68 13.78 12.22
N GLY A 51 6.59 14.00 10.90
CA GLY A 51 7.70 14.42 10.03
C GLY A 51 8.41 13.31 9.26
N LYS A 52 7.84 12.08 9.20
CA LYS A 52 8.27 11.11 8.20
C LYS A 52 7.73 11.50 6.81
N GLU A 53 8.49 11.17 5.76
CA GLU A 53 8.03 11.42 4.39
C GLU A 53 6.74 10.61 4.07
N PRO A 54 5.81 11.14 3.28
CA PRO A 54 4.60 10.40 2.86
C PRO A 54 4.90 9.12 2.07
N THR A 55 6.11 8.98 1.56
CA THR A 55 6.61 7.75 0.89
C THR A 55 7.08 6.68 1.87
N TYR A 56 7.24 7.00 3.17
CA TYR A 56 7.76 6.09 4.19
C TYR A 56 6.79 4.95 4.48
N LEU A 57 7.30 3.71 4.53
CA LEU A 57 6.51 2.50 4.76
C LEU A 57 6.93 1.73 6.00
N GLY A 58 8.20 1.81 6.42
CA GLY A 58 8.64 1.01 7.54
C GLY A 58 10.15 0.95 7.71
N LYS A 59 10.60 -0.02 8.51
CA LYS A 59 12.02 -0.25 8.81
C LYS A 59 12.43 -1.69 8.58
N ALA A 60 13.62 -1.86 8.00
CA ALA A 60 14.34 -3.11 8.03
C ALA A 60 15.57 -2.97 8.93
N HIS A 61 15.83 -3.96 9.78
CA HIS A 61 17.07 -4.04 10.54
C HIS A 61 18.02 -5.00 9.82
N SER A 62 19.16 -4.49 9.39
CA SER A 62 20.23 -5.30 8.78
C SER A 62 20.78 -6.32 9.79
N SER A 63 21.61 -7.27 9.31
CA SER A 63 22.26 -8.29 10.14
C SER A 63 23.10 -7.73 11.29
N PHE A 64 23.46 -6.45 11.26
CA PHE A 64 24.17 -5.75 12.33
C PHE A 64 23.24 -4.88 13.20
N GLY A 65 21.90 -5.02 13.05
CA GLY A 65 20.92 -4.22 13.78
C GLY A 65 20.79 -2.77 13.35
N ILE A 66 21.45 -2.37 12.25
CA ILE A 66 21.36 -1.01 11.73
C ILE A 66 20.00 -0.83 11.08
N PRO A 67 19.16 0.13 11.57
CA PRO A 67 17.85 0.39 10.97
C PRO A 67 18.02 1.10 9.62
N VAL A 68 17.26 0.65 8.63
CA VAL A 68 17.15 1.26 7.30
C VAL A 68 15.70 1.61 7.07
N ASP A 69 15.42 2.87 6.79
CA ASP A 69 14.07 3.32 6.45
C ASP A 69 13.71 2.85 5.03
N TRP A 70 12.51 2.31 4.89
CA TRP A 70 11.98 1.83 3.63
C TRP A 70 10.86 2.74 3.14
N HIS A 71 10.86 2.97 1.84
CA HIS A 71 9.93 3.86 1.15
C HIS A 71 9.26 3.12 0.00
N VAL A 72 8.21 3.69 -0.55
CA VAL A 72 7.46 3.16 -1.70
C VAL A 72 8.38 2.64 -2.80
N LYS A 73 9.38 3.41 -3.20
CA LYS A 73 10.36 3.04 -4.24
C LYS A 73 11.16 1.76 -3.98
N HIS A 74 11.19 1.27 -2.74
CA HIS A 74 11.96 0.07 -2.38
C HIS A 74 11.14 -1.22 -2.43
N ILE A 75 9.82 -1.13 -2.33
CA ILE A 75 8.93 -2.29 -2.15
C ILE A 75 8.01 -2.48 -3.35
N VAL A 76 7.46 -1.38 -3.83
CA VAL A 76 6.55 -1.45 -4.96
C VAL A 76 7.40 -1.57 -6.21
N ASN A 77 7.15 -2.61 -7.01
CA ASN A 77 7.68 -2.66 -8.37
C ASN A 77 7.00 -1.54 -9.14
N THR A 78 7.71 -0.43 -9.17
CA THR A 78 7.18 0.82 -9.68
C THR A 78 7.20 0.77 -11.20
N GLU A 79 6.04 0.94 -11.81
CA GLU A 79 6.02 1.41 -13.18
C GLU A 79 6.71 2.77 -13.27
N GLU A 80 7.14 3.13 -14.45
CA GLU A 80 7.78 4.42 -14.69
C GLU A 80 6.87 5.53 -14.15
N GLY A 81 7.33 6.26 -13.12
CA GLY A 81 6.60 7.35 -12.47
C GLY A 81 5.97 7.05 -11.09
N ASP A 82 5.99 5.79 -10.61
CA ASP A 82 5.48 5.49 -9.26
C ASP A 82 6.51 5.75 -8.15
N ALA A 83 7.79 5.80 -8.48
CA ALA A 83 8.87 5.89 -7.50
C ALA A 83 8.82 7.13 -6.60
N ASP A 84 8.26 8.22 -7.10
CA ASP A 84 8.16 9.50 -6.41
C ASP A 84 6.77 9.75 -5.81
N LYS A 85 5.82 8.82 -6.01
CA LYS A 85 4.47 8.92 -5.45
C LYS A 85 4.46 8.63 -3.95
N THR A 86 3.57 9.29 -3.25
CA THR A 86 3.26 8.98 -1.85
C THR A 86 2.58 7.61 -1.74
N LEU A 87 2.52 7.04 -0.55
CA LEU A 87 1.78 5.78 -0.33
C LEU A 87 0.30 5.92 -0.71
N ALA A 88 -0.34 7.02 -0.32
CA ALA A 88 -1.76 7.26 -0.65
C ALA A 88 -1.99 7.29 -2.16
N GLU A 89 -1.14 7.99 -2.92
CA GLU A 89 -1.23 8.04 -4.39
C GLU A 89 -1.05 6.66 -5.03
N VAL A 90 -0.08 5.87 -4.53
CA VAL A 90 0.14 4.52 -5.05
C VAL A 90 -1.06 3.62 -4.76
N LEU A 91 -1.58 3.62 -3.54
CA LEU A 91 -2.74 2.81 -3.18
C LEU A 91 -3.98 3.22 -3.97
N GLN A 92 -4.24 4.54 -4.10
CA GLN A 92 -5.35 5.04 -4.91
C GLN A 92 -5.23 4.59 -6.37
N HIS A 93 -4.05 4.70 -6.95
CA HIS A 93 -3.77 4.27 -8.31
C HIS A 93 -4.01 2.75 -8.50
N ARG A 94 -3.53 1.91 -7.57
CA ARG A 94 -3.74 0.45 -7.61
C ARG A 94 -5.21 0.08 -7.50
N LEU A 95 -5.95 0.72 -6.61
CA LEU A 95 -7.39 0.53 -6.47
C LEU A 95 -8.13 0.90 -7.76
N VAL A 96 -7.83 2.07 -8.33
CA VAL A 96 -8.48 2.53 -9.56
C VAL A 96 -8.19 1.60 -10.75
N ILE A 97 -6.94 1.15 -10.93
CA ILE A 97 -6.59 0.22 -12.01
C ILE A 97 -7.29 -1.13 -11.82
N GLY A 98 -7.23 -1.70 -10.60
CA GLY A 98 -7.83 -3.00 -10.33
C GLY A 98 -9.34 -3.00 -10.55
N LEU A 99 -10.04 -2.00 -10.01
CA LEU A 99 -11.48 -1.88 -10.18
C LEU A 99 -11.88 -1.64 -11.64
N ARG A 100 -11.11 -0.85 -12.40
CA ARG A 100 -11.35 -0.67 -13.84
C ARG A 100 -11.14 -1.95 -14.64
N ARG A 101 -10.18 -2.78 -14.25
CA ARG A 101 -9.96 -4.09 -14.86
C ARG A 101 -11.17 -5.00 -14.65
N ASP A 102 -11.86 -4.85 -13.54
CA ASP A 102 -13.07 -5.58 -13.18
C ASP A 102 -14.36 -4.89 -13.69
N ASP A 103 -14.26 -4.08 -14.72
CA ASP A 103 -15.34 -3.38 -15.42
C ASP A 103 -16.09 -2.33 -14.58
N TRP A 104 -15.51 -1.85 -13.47
CA TRP A 104 -16.08 -0.75 -12.72
C TRP A 104 -15.87 0.58 -13.45
N ASN A 105 -16.88 1.45 -13.43
CA ASN A 105 -16.73 2.84 -13.86
C ASN A 105 -16.14 3.67 -12.72
N VAL A 106 -14.82 3.85 -12.70
CA VAL A 106 -14.09 4.44 -11.57
C VAL A 106 -13.35 5.70 -11.99
N ILE A 107 -13.45 6.73 -11.14
CA ILE A 107 -12.66 7.95 -11.21
C ILE A 107 -11.77 8.09 -9.98
N SER A 108 -10.61 8.71 -10.15
CA SER A 108 -9.69 9.06 -9.07
C SER A 108 -10.03 10.46 -8.57
N MET A 109 -10.11 10.65 -7.25
CA MET A 109 -10.31 11.97 -6.67
C MET A 109 -8.97 12.71 -6.57
N GLU A 110 -8.94 13.97 -7.00
CA GLU A 110 -7.81 14.87 -6.78
C GLU A 110 -7.96 15.54 -5.39
N ASP A 111 -6.85 15.78 -4.71
CA ASP A 111 -6.79 16.45 -3.40
C ASP A 111 -7.81 15.90 -2.36
N PRO A 112 -7.79 14.60 -2.06
CA PRO A 112 -8.76 14.01 -1.14
C PRO A 112 -8.53 14.48 0.29
N SER A 113 -9.62 14.55 1.06
CA SER A 113 -9.59 14.81 2.49
C SER A 113 -10.49 13.86 3.25
N ARG A 114 -10.22 13.66 4.55
CA ARG A 114 -11.10 12.87 5.42
C ARG A 114 -12.52 13.43 5.38
N PRO A 115 -13.55 12.60 5.16
CA PRO A 115 -14.93 13.05 5.17
C PRO A 115 -15.33 13.58 6.55
N ASP A 116 -15.96 14.77 6.56
CA ASP A 116 -16.59 15.31 7.77
C ASP A 116 -17.91 14.58 8.04
N VAL A 117 -17.92 13.75 9.07
CA VAL A 117 -19.09 12.93 9.46
C VAL A 117 -20.33 13.79 9.70
N SER A 118 -20.16 15.03 10.18
CA SER A 118 -21.27 15.97 10.42
C SER A 118 -21.89 16.50 9.13
N LYS A 119 -21.17 16.42 8.01
CA LYS A 119 -21.57 16.84 6.66
C LYS A 119 -21.65 15.69 5.67
N ALA A 120 -21.54 14.48 6.15
CA ALA A 120 -21.32 13.26 5.39
C ALA A 120 -22.43 12.89 4.39
N SER A 121 -23.60 13.54 4.46
CA SER A 121 -24.70 13.32 3.52
C SER A 121 -24.55 14.09 2.20
N ILE A 122 -23.48 14.88 2.05
CA ILE A 122 -23.27 15.71 0.87
C ILE A 122 -22.06 15.15 0.12
N LEU A 123 -22.34 14.36 -0.92
CA LEU A 123 -21.36 14.16 -1.98
C LEU A 123 -21.14 15.51 -2.67
N PRO A 124 -19.89 15.85 -2.98
CA PRO A 124 -19.65 17.01 -3.85
C PRO A 124 -20.42 16.80 -5.16
N SER A 125 -21.40 17.64 -5.44
CA SER A 125 -22.27 17.53 -6.62
C SER A 125 -21.51 17.70 -7.95
N ASP A 126 -20.30 18.23 -7.86
CA ASP A 126 -19.35 18.47 -8.96
C ASP A 126 -18.42 17.28 -9.21
N LEU A 127 -18.42 16.28 -8.34
CA LEU A 127 -17.55 15.10 -8.49
C LEU A 127 -17.96 14.20 -9.67
N GLY A 128 -19.22 14.26 -10.11
CA GLY A 128 -19.71 13.41 -11.20
C GLY A 128 -19.75 11.92 -10.87
N ALA A 129 -19.86 11.57 -9.59
CA ALA A 129 -19.90 10.20 -9.11
C ALA A 129 -21.19 9.92 -8.31
N ASP A 130 -21.66 8.67 -8.37
CA ASP A 130 -22.82 8.19 -7.60
C ASP A 130 -22.40 7.70 -6.22
N VAL A 131 -21.14 7.23 -6.11
CA VAL A 131 -20.55 6.72 -4.88
C VAL A 131 -19.15 7.31 -4.70
N LEU A 132 -18.83 7.73 -3.47
CA LEU A 132 -17.45 8.06 -3.07
C LEU A 132 -16.99 7.07 -2.02
N VAL A 133 -15.87 6.42 -2.28
CA VAL A 133 -15.16 5.58 -1.32
C VAL A 133 -13.87 6.31 -0.93
N THR A 134 -13.77 6.65 0.36
CA THR A 134 -12.56 7.27 0.91
C THR A 134 -11.91 6.33 1.90
N LEU A 135 -10.65 6.02 1.67
CA LEU A 135 -9.79 5.30 2.61
C LEU A 135 -8.90 6.31 3.32
N VAL A 136 -8.91 6.30 4.65
CA VAL A 136 -8.02 7.12 5.46
C VAL A 136 -7.05 6.20 6.17
N LEU A 137 -5.77 6.34 5.84
CA LEU A 137 -4.69 5.56 6.42
C LEU A 137 -4.31 6.16 7.77
N ASN A 138 -4.67 5.50 8.87
CA ASN A 138 -4.24 5.86 10.23
C ASN A 138 -2.89 5.20 10.56
N GLU A 139 -2.68 3.93 10.12
CA GLU A 139 -1.41 3.24 10.18
C GLU A 139 -1.22 2.34 8.94
N TRP A 140 0.00 2.30 8.44
CA TRP A 140 0.49 1.42 7.39
C TRP A 140 1.98 1.31 7.58
N TYR A 141 2.40 0.29 8.31
CA TYR A 141 3.76 0.19 8.74
C TYR A 141 4.23 -1.25 8.77
N PHE A 142 5.41 -1.50 8.24
CA PHE A 142 6.05 -2.78 8.45
C PHE A 142 7.40 -2.63 9.15
N SER A 143 7.81 -3.71 9.82
CA SER A 143 9.16 -3.86 10.31
C SER A 143 9.71 -5.25 9.97
N ILE A 144 10.94 -5.28 9.49
CA ILE A 144 11.66 -6.52 9.19
C ILE A 144 12.87 -6.59 10.10
N ASN A 145 13.01 -7.70 10.82
CA ASN A 145 14.20 -8.01 11.59
C ASN A 145 14.91 -9.21 10.94
N LEU A 146 16.10 -8.97 10.37
CA LEU A 146 16.90 -9.99 9.70
C LEU A 146 17.97 -10.62 10.62
N ASN A 147 17.84 -10.44 11.94
CA ASN A 147 18.69 -11.11 12.90
C ASN A 147 18.31 -12.60 12.99
N TRP A 148 18.89 -13.35 13.92
CA TRP A 148 18.78 -14.80 14.13
C TRP A 148 17.37 -15.41 13.97
N VAL A 149 16.33 -14.63 14.12
CA VAL A 149 14.94 -14.97 13.80
C VAL A 149 14.45 -13.91 12.83
N SER A 150 14.13 -14.31 11.61
CA SER A 150 13.50 -13.40 10.65
C SER A 150 12.06 -13.16 11.08
N ALA A 151 11.77 -11.96 11.57
CA ALA A 151 10.43 -11.56 11.92
C ALA A 151 9.98 -10.41 10.99
N PHE A 152 8.83 -10.59 10.37
CA PHE A 152 8.14 -9.56 9.62
C PHE A 152 6.86 -9.20 10.38
N ASN A 153 6.68 -7.94 10.68
CA ASN A 153 5.45 -7.41 11.26
C ASN A 153 4.87 -6.39 10.29
N PHE A 154 3.56 -6.44 10.10
CA PHE A 154 2.82 -5.49 9.31
C PHE A 154 1.61 -4.99 10.09
N ASP A 155 1.59 -3.72 10.40
CA ASP A 155 0.52 -3.04 11.10
C ASP A 155 -0.28 -2.20 10.10
N THR A 156 -1.59 -2.41 10.05
CA THR A 156 -2.52 -1.62 9.23
C THR A 156 -3.67 -1.11 10.10
N ASP A 157 -4.07 0.13 9.88
CA ASP A 157 -5.28 0.74 10.43
C ASP A 157 -5.84 1.72 9.39
N VAL A 158 -7.02 1.39 8.86
CA VAL A 158 -7.66 2.14 7.78
C VAL A 158 -9.12 2.38 8.11
N ASP A 159 -9.53 3.65 8.09
CA ASP A 159 -10.94 4.01 8.11
C ASP A 159 -11.47 4.04 6.67
N VAL A 160 -12.51 3.28 6.41
CA VAL A 160 -13.21 3.25 5.12
C VAL A 160 -14.53 3.98 5.24
N TYR A 161 -14.69 5.02 4.43
CA TYR A 161 -15.93 5.79 4.33
C TYR A 161 -16.56 5.52 2.98
N VAL A 162 -17.87 5.26 2.98
CA VAL A 162 -18.67 5.11 1.75
C VAL A 162 -19.83 6.08 1.80
N GLN A 163 -19.89 6.94 0.80
CA GLN A 163 -20.96 7.92 0.62
C GLN A 163 -21.70 7.64 -0.69
N THR A 164 -23.02 7.63 -0.68
CA THR A 164 -23.85 7.44 -1.88
C THR A 164 -24.84 8.59 -2.04
N VAL A 165 -25.20 8.91 -3.30
CA VAL A 165 -26.16 9.96 -3.63
C VAL A 165 -27.59 9.44 -3.49
N GLU A 166 -27.90 8.30 -4.12
CA GLU A 166 -29.25 7.72 -4.16
C GLU A 166 -29.23 6.21 -3.83
N PRO A 167 -29.81 5.80 -2.70
CA PRO A 167 -30.24 6.66 -1.59
C PRO A 167 -29.07 7.30 -0.86
N ALA A 168 -29.24 8.53 -0.40
CA ALA A 168 -28.20 9.22 0.35
C ALA A 168 -27.86 8.43 1.62
N ARG A 169 -26.61 7.89 1.68
CA ARG A 169 -26.10 7.11 2.80
C ARG A 169 -24.68 7.47 3.09
N PHE A 170 -24.33 7.36 4.35
CA PHE A 170 -22.96 7.42 4.82
C PHE A 170 -22.69 6.19 5.69
N THR A 171 -21.60 5.50 5.38
CA THR A 171 -21.15 4.35 6.15
C THR A 171 -19.67 4.53 6.46
N GLN A 172 -19.29 4.22 7.68
CA GLN A 172 -17.91 4.18 8.12
C GLN A 172 -17.59 2.79 8.68
N LYS A 173 -16.43 2.28 8.36
CA LYS A 173 -15.88 1.05 8.94
C LYS A 173 -14.38 1.24 9.18
N ASN A 174 -13.91 0.89 10.36
CA ASN A 174 -12.48 0.75 10.63
C ASN A 174 -12.03 -0.69 10.36
N ILE A 175 -10.88 -0.85 9.75
CA ILE A 175 -10.18 -2.11 9.51
C ILE A 175 -8.78 -1.95 10.09
N ALA A 176 -8.50 -2.66 11.19
CA ALA A 176 -7.20 -2.64 11.82
C ALA A 176 -6.72 -4.09 12.00
N GLU A 177 -5.52 -4.38 11.51
CA GLU A 177 -4.92 -5.71 11.55
C GLU A 177 -3.43 -5.61 11.87
N ARG A 178 -2.93 -6.67 12.46
CA ARG A 178 -1.51 -6.87 12.67
C ARG A 178 -1.12 -8.26 12.24
N ASP A 179 -0.33 -8.35 11.17
CA ASP A 179 0.27 -9.58 10.70
C ASP A 179 1.68 -9.75 11.27
N VAL A 180 1.94 -10.95 11.80
CA VAL A 180 3.27 -11.32 12.30
C VAL A 180 3.68 -12.63 11.64
N ILE A 181 4.74 -12.57 10.84
CA ILE A 181 5.34 -13.75 10.22
C ILE A 181 6.71 -13.96 10.86
N GLU A 182 6.86 -15.09 11.55
CA GLU A 182 8.13 -15.50 12.16
C GLU A 182 8.61 -16.78 11.47
N GLU A 183 9.76 -16.73 10.81
CA GLU A 183 10.46 -17.92 10.38
C GLU A 183 11.35 -18.42 11.52
N GLN A 184 10.97 -19.55 12.12
CA GLN A 184 11.88 -20.27 13.00
C GLN A 184 12.94 -20.93 12.12
N ALA A 185 14.21 -20.59 12.35
CA ALA A 185 15.30 -21.37 11.78
C ALA A 185 15.18 -22.81 12.30
N ASP A 186 14.89 -23.75 11.41
CA ASP A 186 14.95 -25.18 11.73
C ASP A 186 16.32 -25.50 12.28
N GLN A 187 16.39 -25.97 13.53
CA GLN A 187 17.59 -26.41 14.23
C GLN A 187 18.02 -27.80 13.74
#